data_8b81d1cd6a7e0a7dd271e200c3f496f0
#
_entry.id   8b81d1cd6a7e0a7dd271e200c3f496f0
#
_cell.length_a   1.000
_cell.length_b   1.000
_cell.length_c   1.000
_cell.angle_alpha   90.00
_cell.angle_beta   90.00
_cell.angle_gamma   90.00
#
_symmetry.space_group_name_H-M   'P 1'
#
loop_
_entity.id
_entity.type
_entity.pdbx_description
1 polymer ?
#
loop_
_entity_poly.entity_id
_entity_poly.type
_entity_poly.pdbx_seq_one_letter_code
_entity_poly.pdbx_strand_id
1 'polypeptide(L)'
;MLQEVEDLREEGNELAALLGTLSEGDWRRATPFKQWTVLDVVGHLHYSDRCALAALDGRDAFTKETAAMRAVIQRGGSLRDFTREVLGEQDGRSMLVLWRDAFGEMCNRFAALDPKTRLPWFGPDMGLRMFTTARHMETWAHGQDVYDLLKRSRRYTDRIRSIAHIGVSTFGWTFANSQPLPKSQQSTPK
;
A
#
# COMPACT_ATOMS: atom_id res chain seq x y z
N MET A 1 20.69 6.90 -6.97
CA MET A 1 19.38 6.70 -6.32
C MET A 1 18.30 6.86 -7.39
N LEU A 2 17.24 6.04 -7.35
CA LEU A 2 16.11 6.16 -8.26
C LEU A 2 15.22 7.35 -7.85
N GLN A 3 14.73 8.13 -8.83
CA GLN A 3 13.78 9.24 -8.58
C GLN A 3 12.51 8.75 -7.89
N GLU A 4 12.05 7.55 -8.23
CA GLU A 4 10.87 6.91 -7.64
C GLU A 4 10.99 6.72 -6.12
N VAL A 5 12.19 6.59 -5.57
CA VAL A 5 12.42 6.50 -4.12
C VAL A 5 12.23 7.85 -3.44
N GLU A 6 12.69 8.93 -4.07
CA GLU A 6 12.45 10.29 -3.56
C GLU A 6 10.96 10.64 -3.65
N ASP A 7 10.31 10.34 -4.78
CA ASP A 7 8.88 10.58 -4.97
C ASP A 7 8.05 9.85 -3.90
N LEU A 8 8.38 8.58 -3.62
CA LEU A 8 7.77 7.79 -2.55
C LEU A 8 8.00 8.44 -1.18
N ARG A 9 9.23 8.85 -0.88
CA ARG A 9 9.60 9.48 0.40
C ARG A 9 8.83 10.77 0.64
N GLU A 10 8.77 11.63 -0.36
CA GLU A 10 8.02 12.89 -0.28
C GLU A 10 6.53 12.63 -0.09
N GLU A 11 5.98 11.63 -0.78
CA GLU A 11 4.58 11.23 -0.65
C GLU A 11 4.24 10.78 0.77
N GLY A 12 5.07 9.90 1.34
CA GLY A 12 4.88 9.44 2.71
C GLY A 12 5.06 10.54 3.75
N ASN A 13 5.98 11.47 3.53
CA ASN A 13 6.17 12.62 4.42
C ASN A 13 4.95 13.56 4.39
N GLU A 14 4.36 13.80 3.22
CA GLU A 14 3.15 14.60 3.07
C GLU A 14 1.97 13.93 3.79
N LEU A 15 1.79 12.63 3.60
CA LEU A 15 0.75 11.87 4.30
C LEU A 15 0.98 11.87 5.81
N ALA A 16 2.22 11.67 6.28
CA ALA A 16 2.56 11.71 7.70
C ALA A 16 2.26 13.06 8.35
N ALA A 17 2.54 14.15 7.63
CA ALA A 17 2.21 15.51 8.09
C ALA A 17 0.69 15.70 8.22
N LEU A 18 -0.11 15.20 7.27
CA LEU A 18 -1.57 15.22 7.34
C LEU A 18 -2.07 14.41 8.55
N LEU A 19 -1.61 13.16 8.69
CA LEU A 19 -2.01 12.25 9.76
C LEU A 19 -1.67 12.81 11.15
N GLY A 20 -0.54 13.51 11.27
CA GLY A 20 -0.11 14.17 12.51
C GLY A 20 -1.03 15.31 12.97
N THR A 21 -1.95 15.79 12.11
CA THR A 21 -2.95 16.83 12.46
C THR A 21 -4.26 16.23 12.99
N LEU A 22 -4.41 14.90 12.96
CA LEU A 22 -5.67 14.23 13.28
C LEU A 22 -5.86 14.05 14.78
N SER A 23 -7.10 14.24 15.25
CA SER A 23 -7.53 13.80 16.57
C SER A 23 -7.73 12.27 16.61
N GLU A 24 -7.72 11.66 17.79
CA GLU A 24 -8.07 10.25 17.95
C GLU A 24 -9.47 9.91 17.40
N GLY A 25 -10.41 10.86 17.48
CA GLY A 25 -11.72 10.71 16.86
C GLY A 25 -11.64 10.60 15.34
N ASP A 26 -10.76 11.39 14.68
CA ASP A 26 -10.58 11.34 13.23
C ASP A 26 -9.95 10.01 12.77
N TRP A 27 -9.02 9.43 13.54
CA TRP A 27 -8.43 8.14 13.23
C TRP A 27 -9.45 6.99 13.17
N ARG A 28 -10.56 7.13 13.89
CA ARG A 28 -11.65 6.12 13.94
C ARG A 28 -12.74 6.37 12.91
N ARG A 29 -12.69 7.46 12.15
CA ARG A 29 -13.67 7.75 11.07
C ARG A 29 -13.45 6.84 9.88
N ALA A 30 -14.56 6.38 9.28
CA ALA A 30 -14.55 5.58 8.07
C ALA A 30 -14.24 6.42 6.83
N THR A 31 -13.26 6.00 6.04
CA THR A 31 -12.94 6.57 4.73
C THR A 31 -13.95 6.10 3.67
N PRO A 32 -14.01 6.73 2.49
CA PRO A 32 -14.78 6.23 1.36
C PRO A 32 -14.34 4.83 0.89
N PHE A 33 -13.09 4.45 1.11
CA PHE A 33 -12.57 3.15 0.72
C PHE A 33 -13.11 2.03 1.61
N LYS A 34 -14.08 1.26 1.11
CA LYS A 34 -14.63 0.07 1.78
C LYS A 34 -15.02 0.28 3.25
N GLN A 35 -15.29 1.50 3.66
CA GLN A 35 -15.58 1.87 5.05
C GLN A 35 -14.43 1.51 6.03
N TRP A 36 -13.19 1.50 5.53
CA TRP A 36 -12.02 1.37 6.40
C TRP A 36 -11.82 2.66 7.19
N THR A 37 -11.48 2.52 8.46
CA THR A 37 -11.10 3.69 9.26
C THR A 37 -9.72 4.20 8.81
N VAL A 38 -9.37 5.43 9.17
CA VAL A 38 -8.01 5.94 8.92
C VAL A 38 -6.97 5.01 9.57
N LEU A 39 -7.28 4.46 10.76
CA LEU A 39 -6.41 3.49 11.43
C LEU A 39 -6.21 2.22 10.59
N ASP A 40 -7.27 1.71 9.96
CA ASP A 40 -7.18 0.54 9.07
C ASP A 40 -6.31 0.82 7.84
N VAL A 41 -6.49 2.00 7.25
CA VAL A 41 -5.73 2.45 6.08
C VAL A 41 -4.24 2.52 6.40
N VAL A 42 -3.88 3.18 7.49
CA VAL A 42 -2.46 3.32 7.88
C VAL A 42 -1.89 1.98 8.37
N GLY A 43 -2.69 1.16 9.05
CA GLY A 43 -2.30 -0.21 9.43
C GLY A 43 -2.01 -1.08 8.20
N HIS A 44 -2.82 -0.96 7.14
CA HIS A 44 -2.58 -1.62 5.86
C HIS A 44 -1.27 -1.14 5.21
N LEU A 45 -1.02 0.16 5.17
CA LEU A 45 0.23 0.71 4.64
C LEU A 45 1.43 0.19 5.43
N HIS A 46 1.35 0.22 6.77
CA HIS A 46 2.41 -0.29 7.64
C HIS A 46 2.70 -1.78 7.39
N TYR A 47 1.67 -2.64 7.35
CA TYR A 47 1.85 -4.07 7.08
C TYR A 47 2.46 -4.32 5.70
N SER A 48 2.04 -3.58 4.69
CA SER A 48 2.58 -3.69 3.35
C SER A 48 4.05 -3.23 3.26
N ASP A 49 4.44 -2.21 4.04
CA ASP A 49 5.84 -1.77 4.14
C ASP A 49 6.69 -2.80 4.89
N ARG A 50 6.15 -3.48 5.91
CA ARG A 50 6.81 -4.64 6.54
C ARG A 50 7.03 -5.79 5.56
N CYS A 51 6.05 -6.08 4.70
CA CYS A 51 6.23 -7.07 3.63
C CYS A 51 7.34 -6.64 2.66
N ALA A 52 7.46 -5.35 2.35
CA ALA A 52 8.53 -4.82 1.52
C ALA A 52 9.90 -4.93 2.20
N LEU A 53 9.99 -4.66 3.50
CA LEU A 53 11.21 -4.88 4.30
C LEU A 53 11.61 -6.36 4.32
N ALA A 54 10.66 -7.26 4.53
CA ALA A 54 10.92 -8.70 4.45
C ALA A 54 11.38 -9.14 3.04
N ALA A 55 10.85 -8.52 1.98
CA ALA A 55 11.32 -8.78 0.61
C ALA A 55 12.77 -8.33 0.40
N LEU A 56 13.21 -7.27 1.08
CA LEU A 56 14.60 -6.81 1.09
C LEU A 56 15.55 -7.78 1.82
N ASP A 57 15.03 -8.54 2.79
CA ASP A 57 15.76 -9.60 3.49
C ASP A 57 15.76 -10.93 2.71
N GLY A 58 15.03 -11.00 1.60
CA GLY A 58 15.02 -12.14 0.69
C GLY A 58 13.72 -12.94 0.70
N ARG A 59 13.67 -13.95 -0.18
CA ARG A 59 12.45 -14.73 -0.42
C ARG A 59 11.94 -15.47 0.81
N ASP A 60 12.84 -16.04 1.61
CA ASP A 60 12.43 -16.81 2.79
C ASP A 60 11.81 -15.91 3.86
N ALA A 61 12.40 -14.75 4.10
CA ALA A 61 11.87 -13.74 5.02
C ALA A 61 10.49 -13.23 4.53
N PHE A 62 10.36 -12.92 3.23
CA PHE A 62 9.10 -12.52 2.63
C PHE A 62 8.02 -13.60 2.75
N THR A 63 8.38 -14.85 2.49
CA THR A 63 7.45 -15.99 2.60
C THR A 63 6.97 -16.16 4.04
N LYS A 64 7.86 -16.07 5.01
CA LYS A 64 7.55 -16.16 6.43
C LYS A 64 6.62 -15.02 6.87
N GLU A 65 6.94 -13.78 6.51
CA GLU A 65 6.14 -12.59 6.87
C GLU A 65 4.72 -12.68 6.31
N THR A 66 4.56 -13.19 5.08
CA THR A 66 3.26 -13.20 4.39
C THR A 66 2.45 -14.48 4.62
N ALA A 67 2.99 -15.50 5.28
CA ALA A 67 2.36 -16.82 5.40
C ALA A 67 0.98 -16.77 6.08
N ALA A 68 0.88 -16.08 7.22
CA ALA A 68 -0.36 -15.98 7.98
C ALA A 68 -1.44 -15.21 7.19
N MET A 69 -1.08 -14.09 6.56
CA MET A 69 -1.98 -13.32 5.70
C MET A 69 -2.50 -14.15 4.53
N ARG A 70 -1.61 -14.87 3.83
CA ARG A 70 -2.00 -15.76 2.73
C ARG A 70 -3.01 -16.83 3.19
N ALA A 71 -2.78 -17.43 4.36
CA ALA A 71 -3.70 -18.41 4.93
C ALA A 71 -5.08 -17.83 5.25
N VAL A 72 -5.15 -16.58 5.74
CA VAL A 72 -6.42 -15.88 5.98
C VAL A 72 -7.16 -15.62 4.66
N ILE A 73 -6.48 -15.07 3.66
CA ILE A 73 -7.07 -14.77 2.35
C ILE A 73 -7.56 -16.05 1.64
N GLN A 74 -6.79 -17.14 1.69
CA GLN A 74 -7.17 -18.44 1.09
C GLN A 74 -8.46 -19.01 1.71
N ARG A 75 -8.75 -18.70 2.97
CA ARG A 75 -9.99 -19.10 3.65
C ARG A 75 -11.14 -18.10 3.46
N GLY A 76 -10.98 -17.11 2.58
CA GLY A 76 -11.97 -16.06 2.33
C GLY A 76 -12.02 -14.96 3.39
N GLY A 77 -11.01 -14.88 4.25
CA GLY A 77 -10.89 -13.81 5.23
C GLY A 77 -10.49 -12.46 4.61
N SER A 78 -10.64 -11.40 5.38
CA SER A 78 -10.36 -10.03 4.95
C SER A 78 -8.94 -9.60 5.35
N LEU A 79 -8.26 -8.88 4.45
CA LEU A 79 -6.96 -8.28 4.75
C LEU A 79 -7.04 -7.28 5.91
N ARG A 80 -8.14 -6.51 5.99
CA ARG A 80 -8.38 -5.57 7.08
C ARG A 80 -8.41 -6.26 8.44
N ASP A 81 -9.21 -7.32 8.55
CA ASP A 81 -9.38 -8.01 9.83
C ASP A 81 -8.09 -8.71 10.25
N PHE A 82 -7.37 -9.30 9.30
CA PHE A 82 -6.02 -9.82 9.52
C PHE A 82 -5.06 -8.74 10.04
N THR A 83 -5.05 -7.56 9.40
CA THR A 83 -4.15 -6.46 9.80
C THR A 83 -4.48 -5.97 11.21
N ARG A 84 -5.77 -5.86 11.56
CA ARG A 84 -6.22 -5.51 12.93
C ARG A 84 -5.74 -6.54 13.95
N GLU A 85 -5.86 -7.82 13.65
CA GLU A 85 -5.41 -8.90 14.53
C GLU A 85 -3.90 -8.85 14.77
N VAL A 86 -3.11 -8.69 13.70
CA VAL A 86 -1.64 -8.69 13.78
C VAL A 86 -1.09 -7.46 14.49
N LEU A 87 -1.70 -6.29 14.29
CA LEU A 87 -1.24 -5.05 14.90
C LEU A 87 -1.79 -4.85 16.32
N GLY A 88 -2.85 -5.59 16.69
CA GLY A 88 -3.53 -5.42 17.96
C GLY A 88 -4.19 -4.05 18.10
N GLU A 89 -4.56 -3.69 19.33
CA GLU A 89 -5.14 -2.38 19.61
C GLU A 89 -4.06 -1.29 19.53
N GLN A 90 -4.27 -0.34 18.63
CA GLN A 90 -3.42 0.84 18.45
C GLN A 90 -4.28 2.11 18.59
N ASP A 91 -3.71 3.16 19.16
CA ASP A 91 -4.20 4.51 18.95
C ASP A 91 -3.57 5.13 17.69
N GLY A 92 -4.12 6.26 17.22
CA GLY A 92 -3.65 6.89 15.99
C GLY A 92 -2.21 7.36 16.07
N ARG A 93 -1.78 7.86 17.24
CA ARG A 93 -0.41 8.32 17.44
C ARG A 93 0.60 7.18 17.38
N SER A 94 0.31 6.08 18.06
CA SER A 94 1.15 4.87 18.04
C SER A 94 1.23 4.28 16.64
N MET A 95 0.10 4.20 15.93
CA MET A 95 0.07 3.71 14.54
C MET A 95 0.90 4.60 13.61
N LEU A 96 0.82 5.93 13.76
CA LEU A 96 1.64 6.86 12.97
C LEU A 96 3.14 6.64 13.18
N VAL A 97 3.56 6.44 14.42
CA VAL A 97 4.97 6.15 14.75
C VAL A 97 5.41 4.84 14.10
N LEU A 98 4.66 3.76 14.32
CA LEU A 98 4.96 2.44 13.74
C LEU A 98 5.10 2.50 12.21
N TRP A 99 4.15 3.16 11.55
CA TRP A 99 4.19 3.29 10.09
C TRP A 99 5.39 4.12 9.63
N ARG A 100 5.63 5.29 10.24
CA ARG A 100 6.74 6.17 9.85
C ARG A 100 8.10 5.50 9.98
N ASP A 101 8.30 4.71 11.03
CA ASP A 101 9.56 4.01 11.27
C ASP A 101 9.80 2.96 10.18
N ALA A 102 8.82 2.09 9.91
CA ALA A 102 8.91 1.07 8.88
C ALA A 102 9.04 1.68 7.47
N PHE A 103 8.25 2.72 7.16
CA PHE A 103 8.29 3.44 5.90
C PHE A 103 9.65 4.12 5.67
N GLY A 104 10.19 4.78 6.69
CA GLY A 104 11.49 5.44 6.62
C GLY A 104 12.64 4.46 6.39
N GLU A 105 12.63 3.33 7.12
CA GLU A 105 13.59 2.24 6.93
C GLU A 105 13.51 1.67 5.51
N MET A 106 12.31 1.36 5.02
CA MET A 106 12.09 0.86 3.66
C MET A 106 12.65 1.82 2.61
N CYS A 107 12.34 3.11 2.69
CA CYS A 107 12.87 4.12 1.76
C CYS A 107 14.39 4.22 1.81
N ASN A 108 15.00 4.16 3.00
CA ASN A 108 16.45 4.19 3.16
C ASN A 108 17.12 2.98 2.51
N ARG A 109 16.54 1.79 2.71
CA ARG A 109 17.05 0.56 2.12
C ARG A 109 16.88 0.55 0.59
N PHE A 110 15.75 1.01 0.05
CA PHE A 110 15.56 1.16 -1.40
C PHE A 110 16.59 2.11 -2.02
N ALA A 111 16.90 3.23 -1.35
CA ALA A 111 17.86 4.21 -1.84
C ALA A 111 19.29 3.65 -1.95
N ALA A 112 19.62 2.64 -1.16
CA ALA A 112 20.97 2.02 -1.12
C ALA A 112 21.12 0.87 -2.13
N LEU A 113 20.05 0.40 -2.79
CA LEU A 113 20.10 -0.74 -3.70
C LEU A 113 20.56 -0.36 -5.11
N ASP A 114 21.15 -1.34 -5.79
CA ASP A 114 21.36 -1.27 -7.24
C ASP A 114 19.98 -1.19 -7.95
N PRO A 115 19.78 -0.23 -8.89
CA PRO A 115 18.55 -0.11 -9.66
C PRO A 115 18.11 -1.38 -10.41
N LYS A 116 19.02 -2.30 -10.68
CA LYS A 116 18.74 -3.59 -11.34
C LYS A 116 18.26 -4.68 -10.37
N THR A 117 18.28 -4.42 -9.07
CA THR A 117 17.82 -5.37 -8.05
C THR A 117 16.39 -5.82 -8.34
N ARG A 118 16.14 -7.10 -8.14
CA ARG A 118 14.79 -7.68 -8.18
C ARG A 118 14.43 -8.23 -6.80
N LEU A 119 13.21 -7.98 -6.38
CA LEU A 119 12.71 -8.31 -5.06
C LEU A 119 11.54 -9.31 -5.16
N PRO A 120 11.43 -10.28 -4.25
CA PRO A 120 10.28 -11.18 -4.18
C PRO A 120 8.99 -10.39 -3.88
N TRP A 121 7.88 -10.80 -4.51
CA TRP A 121 6.57 -10.25 -4.25
C TRP A 121 5.49 -11.34 -4.34
N PHE A 122 4.21 -10.97 -4.26
CA PHE A 122 3.06 -11.92 -4.30
C PHE A 122 2.87 -12.63 -5.64
N GLY A 123 3.51 -12.14 -6.68
CA GLY A 123 3.58 -12.74 -8.01
C GLY A 123 5.05 -12.98 -8.42
N PRO A 124 5.40 -12.73 -9.69
CA PRO A 124 6.79 -12.73 -10.14
C PRO A 124 7.61 -11.67 -9.41
N ASP A 125 8.93 -11.91 -9.32
CA ASP A 125 9.85 -10.91 -8.76
C ASP A 125 9.74 -9.59 -9.52
N MET A 126 9.68 -8.49 -8.79
CA MET A 126 9.63 -7.15 -9.35
C MET A 126 11.02 -6.50 -9.37
N GLY A 127 11.35 -5.78 -10.46
CA GLY A 127 12.49 -4.87 -10.45
C GLY A 127 12.25 -3.71 -9.47
N LEU A 128 13.34 -3.21 -8.87
CA LEU A 128 13.28 -2.17 -7.82
C LEU A 128 12.43 -0.95 -8.21
N ARG A 129 12.57 -0.44 -9.44
CA ARG A 129 11.77 0.69 -9.93
C ARG A 129 10.26 0.41 -9.84
N MET A 130 9.81 -0.74 -10.37
CA MET A 130 8.40 -1.13 -10.34
C MET A 130 7.92 -1.36 -8.90
N PHE A 131 8.76 -2.00 -8.07
CA PHE A 131 8.45 -2.26 -6.66
C PHE A 131 8.25 -0.95 -5.89
N THR A 132 9.18 0.00 -6.03
CA THR A 132 9.09 1.34 -5.41
C THR A 132 7.86 2.10 -5.89
N THR A 133 7.58 2.07 -7.21
CA THR A 133 6.39 2.74 -7.76
C THR A 133 5.10 2.10 -7.27
N ALA A 134 5.05 0.77 -7.08
CA ALA A 134 3.88 0.10 -6.50
C ALA A 134 3.64 0.54 -5.05
N ARG A 135 4.70 0.66 -4.22
CA ARG A 135 4.57 1.21 -2.87
C ARG A 135 4.12 2.68 -2.87
N HIS A 136 4.65 3.47 -3.82
CA HIS A 136 4.23 4.86 -4.00
C HIS A 136 2.74 4.96 -4.38
N MET A 137 2.29 4.12 -5.30
CA MET A 137 0.87 4.06 -5.70
C MET A 137 -0.05 3.75 -4.50
N GLU A 138 0.29 2.78 -3.68
CA GLU A 138 -0.47 2.43 -2.47
C GLU A 138 -0.51 3.60 -1.48
N THR A 139 0.64 4.21 -1.20
CA THR A 139 0.73 5.36 -0.28
C THR A 139 -0.07 6.54 -0.81
N TRP A 140 0.00 6.82 -2.11
CA TRP A 140 -0.73 7.90 -2.76
C TRP A 140 -2.24 7.64 -2.76
N ALA A 141 -2.69 6.45 -3.18
CA ALA A 141 -4.11 6.12 -3.28
C ALA A 141 -4.79 6.13 -1.90
N HIS A 142 -4.19 5.47 -0.91
CA HIS A 142 -4.72 5.45 0.45
C HIS A 142 -4.58 6.80 1.17
N GLY A 143 -3.56 7.58 0.82
CA GLY A 143 -3.48 8.98 1.24
C GLY A 143 -4.68 9.78 0.72
N GLN A 144 -5.10 9.57 -0.53
CA GLN A 144 -6.28 10.24 -1.11
C GLN A 144 -7.55 9.92 -0.33
N ASP A 145 -7.74 8.67 0.12
CA ASP A 145 -8.88 8.29 0.95
C ASP A 145 -8.99 9.14 2.23
N VAL A 146 -7.84 9.50 2.83
CA VAL A 146 -7.79 10.37 4.02
C VAL A 146 -8.10 11.82 3.66
N TYR A 147 -7.54 12.35 2.56
CA TYR A 147 -7.87 13.70 2.06
C TYR A 147 -9.37 13.85 1.78
N ASP A 148 -9.98 12.86 1.12
CA ASP A 148 -11.41 12.85 0.79
C ASP A 148 -12.29 12.81 2.05
N LEU A 149 -11.93 11.98 3.04
CA LEU A 149 -12.62 11.94 4.33
C LEU A 149 -12.62 13.29 5.03
N LEU A 150 -11.47 13.99 4.99
CA LEU A 150 -11.28 15.29 5.66
C LEU A 150 -11.83 16.45 4.83
N LYS A 151 -12.24 16.20 3.58
CA LYS A 151 -12.65 17.22 2.59
C LYS A 151 -11.56 18.27 2.39
N ARG A 152 -10.29 17.85 2.40
CA ARG A 152 -9.13 18.70 2.16
C ARG A 152 -8.67 18.55 0.71
N SER A 153 -8.37 19.67 0.06
CA SER A 153 -7.76 19.67 -1.26
C SER A 153 -6.32 19.17 -1.17
N ARG A 154 -5.95 18.24 -2.05
CA ARG A 154 -4.59 17.75 -2.20
C ARG A 154 -3.87 18.48 -3.31
N ARG A 155 -2.61 18.85 -3.08
CA ARG A 155 -1.77 19.41 -4.13
C ARG A 155 -1.21 18.26 -4.98
N TYR A 156 -1.56 18.26 -6.27
CA TYR A 156 -0.98 17.33 -7.24
C TYR A 156 0.37 17.86 -7.72
N THR A 157 1.34 16.95 -7.84
CA THR A 157 2.69 17.25 -8.31
C THR A 157 3.12 16.19 -9.33
N ASP A 158 4.25 16.41 -9.98
CA ASP A 158 4.81 15.46 -10.96
C ASP A 158 5.27 14.12 -10.34
N ARG A 159 5.25 14.01 -9.01
CA ARG A 159 5.57 12.74 -8.30
C ARG A 159 4.74 11.56 -8.79
N ILE A 160 3.47 11.80 -9.18
CA ILE A 160 2.58 10.73 -9.65
C ILE A 160 2.88 10.24 -11.06
N ARG A 161 3.88 10.79 -11.75
CA ARG A 161 4.23 10.38 -13.12
C ARG A 161 4.54 8.89 -13.22
N SER A 162 5.30 8.33 -12.28
CA SER A 162 5.63 6.91 -12.26
C SER A 162 4.39 6.03 -12.01
N ILE A 163 3.46 6.48 -11.16
CA ILE A 163 2.17 5.82 -10.91
C ILE A 163 1.33 5.78 -12.19
N ALA A 164 1.19 6.92 -12.87
CA ALA A 164 0.47 6.98 -14.14
C ALA A 164 1.11 6.05 -15.21
N HIS A 165 2.43 5.98 -15.25
CA HIS A 165 3.16 5.09 -16.16
C HIS A 165 2.89 3.59 -15.87
N ILE A 166 2.83 3.17 -14.60
CA ILE A 166 2.41 1.80 -14.25
C ILE A 166 1.02 1.52 -14.81
N GLY A 167 0.05 2.40 -14.59
CA GLY A 167 -1.31 2.22 -15.07
C GLY A 167 -1.37 1.96 -16.57
N VAL A 168 -0.61 2.74 -17.35
CA VAL A 168 -0.51 2.55 -18.81
C VAL A 168 0.20 1.25 -19.17
N SER A 169 1.34 0.95 -18.52
CA SER A 169 2.16 -0.23 -18.84
C SER A 169 1.50 -1.55 -18.50
N THR A 170 0.66 -1.58 -17.47
CA THR A 170 -0.05 -2.78 -17.01
C THR A 170 -1.45 -2.92 -17.62
N PHE A 171 -1.90 -1.93 -18.39
CA PHE A 171 -3.24 -1.93 -18.99
C PHE A 171 -3.53 -3.21 -19.80
N GLY A 172 -2.66 -3.55 -20.74
CA GLY A 172 -2.81 -4.77 -21.57
C GLY A 172 -2.76 -6.05 -20.73
N TRP A 173 -1.90 -6.10 -19.69
CA TRP A 173 -1.79 -7.25 -18.79
C TRP A 173 -3.07 -7.44 -17.96
N THR A 174 -3.67 -6.37 -17.50
CA THR A 174 -4.93 -6.40 -16.73
C THR A 174 -6.04 -7.05 -17.55
N PHE A 175 -6.19 -6.67 -18.83
CA PHE A 175 -7.20 -7.26 -19.71
C PHE A 175 -6.88 -8.72 -20.08
N ALA A 176 -5.62 -9.06 -20.33
CA ALA A 176 -5.22 -10.42 -20.65
C ALA A 176 -5.45 -11.41 -19.50
N ASN A 177 -5.44 -10.95 -18.25
CA ASN A 177 -5.62 -11.76 -17.05
C ASN A 177 -7.00 -11.60 -16.39
N SER A 178 -7.86 -10.73 -16.89
CA SER A 178 -9.26 -10.66 -16.48
C SER A 178 -10.01 -11.86 -17.02
N GLN A 179 -10.30 -12.85 -16.17
CA GLN A 179 -11.18 -13.94 -16.57
C GLN A 179 -12.58 -13.39 -16.88
N PRO A 180 -13.23 -13.80 -17.99
CA PRO A 180 -14.62 -13.41 -18.22
C PRO A 180 -15.48 -13.92 -17.05
N LEU A 181 -16.35 -13.05 -16.51
CA LEU A 181 -17.30 -13.43 -15.46
C LEU A 181 -18.08 -14.68 -15.91
N PRO A 182 -18.26 -15.69 -15.03
CA PRO A 182 -19.02 -16.88 -15.36
C PRO A 182 -20.42 -16.47 -15.88
N LYS A 183 -20.87 -17.10 -16.94
CA LYS A 183 -22.13 -16.80 -17.65
C LYS A 183 -23.38 -16.79 -16.75
N SER A 184 -23.29 -17.36 -15.54
CA SER A 184 -24.36 -17.34 -14.54
C SER A 184 -24.63 -15.98 -13.88
N GLN A 185 -23.78 -14.96 -14.11
CA GLN A 185 -23.95 -13.61 -13.55
C GLN A 185 -24.28 -12.56 -14.60
N GLN A 186 -24.50 -12.95 -15.83
CA GLN A 186 -25.04 -12.06 -16.87
C GLN A 186 -26.56 -12.04 -16.74
N SER A 187 -27.07 -11.13 -15.88
CA SER A 187 -28.52 -10.85 -15.84
C SER A 187 -28.94 -10.33 -17.20
N THR A 188 -29.83 -11.06 -17.88
CA THR A 188 -30.56 -10.60 -19.06
C THR A 188 -31.39 -9.36 -18.69
N PRO A 189 -31.24 -8.24 -19.39
CA PRO A 189 -32.16 -7.11 -19.18
C PRO A 189 -33.57 -7.54 -19.63
N LYS A 190 -34.53 -7.31 -18.74
CA LYS A 190 -35.97 -7.35 -19.07
C LYS A 190 -36.37 -6.04 -19.70
#